data_7d2c90bafe9d6bf8fc0280eee63fae05
#
_entry.id   7d2c90bafe9d6bf8fc0280eee63fae05
#
_cell.length_a   1.000
_cell.length_b   1.000
_cell.length_c   1.000
_cell.angle_alpha   90.00
_cell.angle_beta   90.00
_cell.angle_gamma   90.00
#
_symmetry.space_group_name_H-M   'P 1'
#
loop_
_entity.id
_entity.type
_entity.pdbx_description
1 polymer ?
#
loop_
_entity_poly.entity_id
_entity_poly.type
_entity_poly.pdbx_seq_one_letter_code
_entity_poly.pdbx_strand_id
1 'polypeptide(L)'
;MATLVVMLLDPETGELRYSNAGHPPPLVAAADGSTQFLEDAVSVPLGAVGHAEYSEAVVTLTPGSTLVLYTDGLVEDRTMPLDIGLDRLRDSLLSAPDDVDAMCEHLTVHAREARTAHDDVAVLVVRWLTLGSTIELQVPSEARVLRPLRAALRRWLAAGGVTDHEAFEILVATTEACSNAIRHGAPQATHFDLRAELNGDVAIVVRSSGRWRDRRSSAPGGRGLDIMRQFMDDTEVDGGLETTEVRMRRRLDNGIAVPQGSRPEPGFDAT
;
A
#
# COMPACT_ATOMS: atom_id res chain seq x y z
N MET A 1 8.85 -1.76 -33.05
CA MET A 1 7.85 -2.62 -32.42
C MET A 1 8.15 -2.65 -30.93
N ALA A 2 7.14 -2.47 -30.08
CA ALA A 2 7.29 -2.50 -28.62
C ALA A 2 6.08 -3.18 -27.97
N THR A 3 6.27 -3.86 -26.86
CA THR A 3 5.18 -4.39 -26.04
C THR A 3 4.79 -3.39 -24.96
N LEU A 4 3.51 -3.36 -24.58
CA LEU A 4 3.01 -2.45 -23.55
C LEU A 4 1.80 -3.07 -22.84
N VAL A 5 1.75 -2.98 -21.54
CA VAL A 5 0.53 -3.18 -20.77
C VAL A 5 0.19 -1.89 -20.03
N VAL A 6 -1.07 -1.45 -20.11
CA VAL A 6 -1.59 -0.30 -19.39
C VAL A 6 -2.65 -0.79 -18.42
N MET A 7 -2.56 -0.35 -17.18
CA MET A 7 -3.48 -0.76 -16.12
C MET A 7 -3.94 0.45 -15.31
N LEU A 8 -5.22 0.46 -14.96
CA LEU A 8 -5.83 1.45 -14.09
C LEU A 8 -6.57 0.73 -12.96
N LEU A 9 -6.06 0.83 -11.75
CA LEU A 9 -6.68 0.27 -10.56
C LEU A 9 -7.44 1.36 -9.80
N ASP A 10 -8.73 1.12 -9.57
CA ASP A 10 -9.51 1.89 -8.61
C ASP A 10 -9.28 1.31 -7.21
N PRO A 11 -8.62 2.05 -6.30
CA PRO A 11 -8.30 1.55 -4.97
C PRO A 11 -9.51 1.50 -4.02
N GLU A 12 -10.67 2.06 -4.39
CA GLU A 12 -11.88 2.01 -3.57
C GLU A 12 -12.71 0.75 -3.87
N THR A 13 -12.79 0.39 -5.14
CA THR A 13 -13.62 -0.74 -5.60
C THR A 13 -12.83 -2.02 -5.89
N GLY A 14 -11.50 -1.91 -6.09
CA GLY A 14 -10.65 -3.00 -6.59
C GLY A 14 -10.84 -3.26 -8.09
N GLU A 15 -11.60 -2.42 -8.81
CA GLU A 15 -11.76 -2.54 -10.25
C GLU A 15 -10.42 -2.25 -10.95
N LEU A 16 -9.90 -3.23 -11.67
CA LEU A 16 -8.69 -3.14 -12.48
C LEU A 16 -9.08 -3.20 -13.95
N ARG A 17 -8.92 -2.08 -14.67
CA ARG A 17 -9.04 -1.99 -16.13
C ARG A 17 -7.68 -2.17 -16.74
N TYR A 18 -7.58 -2.94 -17.82
CA TYR A 18 -6.32 -3.14 -18.50
C TYR A 18 -6.47 -3.33 -20.01
N SER A 19 -5.38 -3.01 -20.72
CA SER A 19 -5.19 -3.27 -22.15
C SER A 19 -3.76 -3.75 -22.36
N ASN A 20 -3.58 -4.78 -23.18
CA ASN A 20 -2.28 -5.41 -23.40
C ASN A 20 -1.94 -5.43 -24.89
N ALA A 21 -0.85 -4.78 -25.26
CA ALA A 21 -0.30 -4.72 -26.60
C ALA A 21 0.92 -5.66 -26.72
N GLY A 22 0.68 -6.99 -26.67
CA GLY A 22 1.71 -8.02 -26.87
C GLY A 22 2.72 -8.15 -25.73
N HIS A 23 2.41 -7.62 -24.54
CA HIS A 23 3.22 -7.81 -23.34
C HIS A 23 2.88 -9.16 -22.69
N PRO A 24 3.82 -9.82 -21.95
CA PRO A 24 3.48 -11.01 -21.19
C PRO A 24 2.27 -10.78 -20.27
N PRO A 25 1.35 -11.75 -20.13
CA PRO A 25 0.11 -11.55 -19.40
C PRO A 25 0.41 -11.35 -17.91
N PRO A 26 -0.06 -10.27 -17.27
CA PRO A 26 0.07 -10.08 -15.83
C PRO A 26 -0.57 -11.22 -15.06
N LEU A 27 0.00 -11.59 -13.92
CA LEU A 27 -0.50 -12.64 -13.05
C LEU A 27 -1.18 -12.03 -11.82
N VAL A 28 -2.40 -12.46 -11.53
CA VAL A 28 -3.13 -12.14 -10.30
C VAL A 28 -3.20 -13.39 -9.42
N ALA A 29 -2.85 -13.24 -8.15
CA ALA A 29 -3.16 -14.22 -7.09
C ALA A 29 -4.17 -13.60 -6.13
N ALA A 30 -5.32 -14.25 -5.93
CA ALA A 30 -6.31 -13.83 -4.97
C ALA A 30 -5.94 -14.33 -3.54
N ALA A 31 -6.56 -13.73 -2.52
CA ALA A 31 -6.30 -14.08 -1.12
C ALA A 31 -6.66 -15.54 -0.77
N ASP A 32 -7.54 -16.18 -1.54
CA ASP A 32 -7.91 -17.58 -1.40
C ASP A 32 -6.90 -18.57 -2.05
N GLY A 33 -5.82 -18.04 -2.63
CA GLY A 33 -4.80 -18.82 -3.32
C GLY A 33 -5.12 -19.15 -4.77
N SER A 34 -6.28 -18.73 -5.30
CA SER A 34 -6.55 -18.85 -6.74
C SER A 34 -5.68 -17.90 -7.54
N THR A 35 -5.28 -18.31 -8.76
CA THR A 35 -4.42 -17.52 -9.64
C THR A 35 -5.03 -17.42 -11.04
N GLN A 36 -4.82 -16.27 -11.69
CA GLN A 36 -5.27 -16.00 -13.05
C GLN A 36 -4.27 -15.16 -13.81
N PHE A 37 -3.92 -15.55 -15.05
CA PHE A 37 -3.29 -14.65 -15.99
C PHE A 37 -4.35 -13.76 -16.67
N LEU A 38 -4.01 -12.47 -16.85
CA LEU A 38 -4.90 -11.49 -17.48
C LEU A 38 -4.71 -11.51 -18.99
N GLU A 39 -5.53 -12.28 -19.71
CA GLU A 39 -5.41 -12.57 -21.15
C GLU A 39 -6.58 -12.03 -21.99
N ASP A 40 -7.65 -11.48 -21.38
CA ASP A 40 -8.88 -11.10 -22.09
C ASP A 40 -8.73 -9.87 -22.99
N ALA A 41 -7.68 -9.05 -22.82
CA ALA A 41 -7.44 -7.83 -23.59
C ALA A 41 -6.10 -7.83 -24.32
N VAL A 42 -5.67 -8.98 -24.82
CA VAL A 42 -4.39 -9.12 -25.53
C VAL A 42 -4.57 -8.72 -27.00
N SER A 43 -3.72 -7.82 -27.45
CA SER A 43 -3.64 -7.32 -28.82
C SER A 43 -2.21 -7.42 -29.35
N VAL A 44 -1.99 -7.10 -30.61
CA VAL A 44 -0.65 -7.11 -31.22
C VAL A 44 0.26 -6.03 -30.63
N PRO A 45 1.58 -6.25 -30.58
CA PRO A 45 2.55 -5.24 -30.13
C PRO A 45 2.42 -3.91 -30.89
N LEU A 46 2.73 -2.81 -30.23
CA LEU A 46 2.72 -1.46 -30.80
C LEU A 46 3.65 -1.39 -32.02
N GLY A 47 3.12 -0.88 -33.12
CA GLY A 47 3.87 -0.74 -34.37
C GLY A 47 4.09 -2.04 -35.15
N ALA A 48 3.45 -3.15 -34.76
CA ALA A 48 3.49 -4.40 -35.52
C ALA A 48 2.63 -4.35 -36.79
N VAL A 49 1.49 -3.65 -36.75
CA VAL A 49 0.58 -3.42 -37.89
C VAL A 49 0.15 -1.96 -37.96
N GLY A 50 -0.16 -1.45 -39.17
CA GLY A 50 -0.45 -0.02 -39.39
C GLY A 50 -1.75 0.48 -38.74
N HIS A 51 -2.71 -0.41 -38.53
CA HIS A 51 -4.00 -0.11 -37.87
C HIS A 51 -4.34 -1.26 -36.95
N ALA A 52 -3.92 -1.15 -35.67
CA ALA A 52 -4.26 -2.10 -34.61
C ALA A 52 -5.39 -1.53 -33.77
N GLU A 53 -6.39 -2.35 -33.47
CA GLU A 53 -7.39 -2.05 -32.45
C GLU A 53 -6.94 -2.68 -31.13
N TYR A 54 -7.06 -1.92 -30.03
CA TYR A 54 -6.70 -2.37 -28.69
C TYR A 54 -7.97 -2.46 -27.85
N SER A 55 -8.23 -3.65 -27.35
CA SER A 55 -9.36 -3.92 -26.47
C SER A 55 -9.00 -3.58 -25.02
N GLU A 56 -10.04 -3.36 -24.23
CA GLU A 56 -9.96 -3.20 -22.77
C GLU A 56 -10.71 -4.35 -22.10
N ALA A 57 -10.19 -4.85 -20.99
CA ALA A 57 -10.88 -5.78 -20.09
C ALA A 57 -10.88 -5.23 -18.67
N VAL A 58 -11.82 -5.75 -17.89
CA VAL A 58 -12.01 -5.36 -16.49
C VAL A 58 -12.01 -6.61 -15.61
N VAL A 59 -11.26 -6.57 -14.54
CA VAL A 59 -11.28 -7.58 -13.48
C VAL A 59 -11.42 -6.90 -12.13
N THR A 60 -12.14 -7.52 -11.19
CA THR A 60 -12.22 -7.00 -9.83
C THR A 60 -11.26 -7.79 -8.94
N LEU A 61 -10.28 -7.10 -8.38
CA LEU A 61 -9.40 -7.67 -7.37
C LEU A 61 -10.15 -7.75 -6.04
N THR A 62 -9.99 -8.84 -5.32
CA THR A 62 -10.47 -8.96 -3.93
C THR A 62 -9.38 -8.47 -2.96
N PRO A 63 -9.74 -7.95 -1.78
CA PRO A 63 -8.76 -7.58 -0.76
C PRO A 63 -7.79 -8.73 -0.45
N GLY A 64 -6.50 -8.42 -0.39
CA GLY A 64 -5.43 -9.39 -0.26
C GLY A 64 -4.88 -9.93 -1.59
N SER A 65 -5.50 -9.58 -2.72
CA SER A 65 -4.98 -9.97 -4.04
C SER A 65 -3.61 -9.34 -4.31
N THR A 66 -2.76 -10.10 -4.98
CA THR A 66 -1.44 -9.69 -5.46
C THR A 66 -1.44 -9.69 -6.98
N LEU A 67 -1.04 -8.57 -7.60
CA LEU A 67 -0.83 -8.42 -9.03
C LEU A 67 0.68 -8.40 -9.30
N VAL A 68 1.13 -9.20 -10.26
CA VAL A 68 2.53 -9.27 -10.68
C VAL A 68 2.62 -8.89 -12.16
N LEU A 69 3.41 -7.85 -12.46
CA LEU A 69 3.81 -7.45 -13.79
C LEU A 69 5.31 -7.75 -13.95
N TYR A 70 5.71 -8.19 -15.11
CA TYR A 70 7.10 -8.65 -15.35
C TYR A 70 7.47 -8.56 -16.83
N THR A 71 8.75 -8.44 -17.11
CA THR A 71 9.27 -8.54 -18.47
C THR A 71 9.45 -10.00 -18.87
N ASP A 72 9.47 -10.27 -20.18
CA ASP A 72 9.64 -11.59 -20.78
C ASP A 72 10.87 -12.36 -20.24
N GLY A 73 11.97 -11.66 -19.95
CA GLY A 73 13.16 -12.25 -19.34
C GLY A 73 12.92 -12.98 -18.00
N LEU A 74 11.75 -12.82 -17.36
CA LEU A 74 11.39 -13.59 -16.16
C LEU A 74 10.88 -15.00 -16.50
N VAL A 75 10.20 -15.17 -17.62
CA VAL A 75 9.45 -16.39 -18.00
C VAL A 75 9.98 -17.03 -19.30
N GLU A 76 10.68 -16.28 -20.14
CA GLU A 76 11.24 -16.81 -21.40
C GLU A 76 12.64 -17.36 -21.21
N ASP A 77 12.85 -18.59 -21.68
CA ASP A 77 14.14 -19.24 -21.84
C ASP A 77 14.20 -19.85 -23.26
N ARG A 78 15.33 -19.70 -23.95
CA ARG A 78 15.51 -20.25 -25.30
C ARG A 78 15.35 -21.76 -25.40
N THR A 79 15.44 -22.44 -24.27
CA THR A 79 15.40 -23.92 -24.18
C THR A 79 14.05 -24.44 -23.68
N MET A 80 13.12 -23.53 -23.29
CA MET A 80 11.90 -23.91 -22.61
C MET A 80 10.68 -23.19 -23.22
N PRO A 81 9.56 -23.90 -23.46
CA PRO A 81 8.30 -23.28 -23.89
C PRO A 81 7.81 -22.24 -22.87
N LEU A 82 7.21 -21.14 -23.39
CA LEU A 82 6.68 -20.05 -22.57
C LEU A 82 5.68 -20.53 -21.50
N ASP A 83 4.81 -21.49 -21.83
CA ASP A 83 3.82 -22.05 -20.91
C ASP A 83 4.47 -22.62 -19.64
N ILE A 84 5.64 -23.26 -19.77
CA ILE A 84 6.38 -23.78 -18.60
C ILE A 84 6.95 -22.62 -17.77
N GLY A 85 7.38 -21.54 -18.39
CA GLY A 85 7.85 -20.33 -17.68
C GLY A 85 6.72 -19.66 -16.90
N LEU A 86 5.53 -19.57 -17.50
CA LEU A 86 4.32 -19.04 -16.83
C LEU A 86 3.89 -19.91 -15.65
N ASP A 87 3.88 -21.25 -15.80
CA ASP A 87 3.55 -22.16 -14.70
C ASP A 87 4.56 -22.05 -13.55
N ARG A 88 5.86 -21.94 -13.84
CA ARG A 88 6.89 -21.70 -12.82
C ARG A 88 6.69 -20.38 -12.08
N LEU A 89 6.33 -19.31 -12.79
CA LEU A 89 6.03 -18.03 -12.17
C LEU A 89 4.83 -18.14 -11.21
N ARG A 90 3.77 -18.86 -11.64
CA ARG A 90 2.60 -19.14 -10.80
C ARG A 90 2.99 -19.89 -9.52
N ASP A 91 3.74 -20.98 -9.65
CA ASP A 91 4.17 -21.80 -8.52
C ASP A 91 5.09 -21.03 -7.58
N SER A 92 5.99 -20.21 -8.14
CA SER A 92 6.88 -19.34 -7.39
C SER A 92 6.09 -18.28 -6.61
N LEU A 93 5.05 -17.66 -7.20
CA LEU A 93 4.20 -16.70 -6.53
C LEU A 93 3.41 -17.34 -5.37
N LEU A 94 2.89 -18.55 -5.57
CA LEU A 94 2.15 -19.29 -4.54
C LEU A 94 3.01 -19.72 -3.35
N SER A 95 4.32 -19.92 -3.58
CA SER A 95 5.29 -20.26 -2.53
C SER A 95 6.06 -19.07 -1.95
N ALA A 96 5.80 -17.87 -2.46
CA ALA A 96 6.52 -16.66 -2.05
C ALA A 96 6.16 -16.22 -0.61
N PRO A 97 7.07 -15.54 0.08
CA PRO A 97 6.76 -14.90 1.37
C PRO A 97 5.65 -13.86 1.25
N ASP A 98 4.93 -13.60 2.34
CA ASP A 98 3.87 -12.58 2.38
C ASP A 98 4.37 -11.15 2.26
N ASP A 99 5.61 -10.88 2.65
CA ASP A 99 6.23 -9.57 2.49
C ASP A 99 6.50 -9.27 1.02
N VAL A 100 6.08 -8.09 0.53
CA VAL A 100 6.13 -7.73 -0.90
C VAL A 100 7.56 -7.59 -1.41
N ASP A 101 8.49 -7.07 -0.60
CA ASP A 101 9.89 -6.93 -0.98
C ASP A 101 10.57 -8.31 -1.05
N ALA A 102 10.34 -9.15 -0.05
CA ALA A 102 10.82 -10.53 -0.05
C ALA A 102 10.19 -11.37 -1.20
N MET A 103 8.94 -11.10 -1.55
CA MET A 103 8.28 -11.71 -2.72
C MET A 103 8.95 -11.30 -4.02
N CYS A 104 9.28 -10.03 -4.23
CA CYS A 104 10.03 -9.56 -5.40
C CYS A 104 11.39 -10.25 -5.51
N GLU A 105 12.11 -10.37 -4.39
CA GLU A 105 13.39 -11.09 -4.37
C GLU A 105 13.20 -12.56 -4.74
N HIS A 106 12.21 -13.23 -4.14
CA HIS A 106 11.90 -14.64 -4.39
C HIS A 106 11.59 -14.89 -5.88
N LEU A 107 10.73 -14.08 -6.49
CA LEU A 107 10.37 -14.20 -7.91
C LEU A 107 11.58 -13.99 -8.85
N THR A 108 12.53 -13.13 -8.47
CA THR A 108 13.69 -12.81 -9.31
C THR A 108 14.88 -13.78 -9.15
N VAL A 109 14.95 -14.51 -8.03
CA VAL A 109 16.05 -15.48 -7.77
C VAL A 109 16.10 -16.55 -8.85
N HIS A 110 14.98 -17.14 -9.20
CA HIS A 110 14.94 -18.21 -10.21
C HIS A 110 15.31 -17.73 -11.61
N ALA A 111 14.96 -16.50 -12.00
CA ALA A 111 15.39 -15.89 -13.25
C ALA A 111 16.91 -15.67 -13.29
N ARG A 112 17.52 -15.39 -12.13
CA ARG A 112 19.00 -15.22 -12.01
C ARG A 112 19.75 -16.54 -12.02
N GLU A 113 19.19 -17.62 -11.50
CA GLU A 113 19.80 -18.95 -11.46
C GLU A 113 19.78 -19.63 -12.84
N ALA A 114 18.74 -19.39 -13.63
CA ALA A 114 18.60 -19.91 -15.00
C ALA A 114 19.57 -19.31 -16.02
N ARG A 115 20.47 -18.44 -15.65
CA ARG A 115 21.54 -17.66 -16.34
C ARG A 115 21.91 -17.99 -17.80
N THR A 116 20.94 -18.32 -18.62
CA THR A 116 21.01 -18.21 -20.08
C THR A 116 20.23 -16.97 -20.58
N ALA A 117 19.60 -16.26 -19.68
CA ALA A 117 18.82 -15.06 -19.99
C ALA A 117 19.75 -13.92 -20.42
N HIS A 118 19.68 -13.58 -21.71
CA HIS A 118 20.32 -12.41 -22.29
C HIS A 118 19.40 -11.17 -22.25
N ASP A 119 18.26 -11.28 -21.56
CA ASP A 119 17.26 -10.22 -21.51
C ASP A 119 17.12 -9.64 -20.11
N ASP A 120 16.73 -8.37 -20.03
CA ASP A 120 16.57 -7.64 -18.79
C ASP A 120 15.33 -8.13 -18.04
N VAL A 121 15.46 -8.39 -16.74
CA VAL A 121 14.39 -8.81 -15.86
C VAL A 121 13.93 -7.64 -15.00
N ALA A 122 12.65 -7.26 -15.15
CA ALA A 122 11.98 -6.35 -14.25
C ALA A 122 10.71 -7.02 -13.69
N VAL A 123 10.45 -6.82 -12.41
CA VAL A 123 9.26 -7.32 -11.70
C VAL A 123 8.66 -6.18 -10.89
N LEU A 124 7.35 -6.01 -10.99
CA LEU A 124 6.56 -5.12 -10.15
C LEU A 124 5.47 -5.95 -9.46
N VAL A 125 5.48 -5.95 -8.14
CA VAL A 125 4.45 -6.60 -7.32
C VAL A 125 3.59 -5.53 -6.67
N VAL A 126 2.28 -5.63 -6.84
CA VAL A 126 1.28 -4.76 -6.22
C VAL A 126 0.32 -5.61 -5.41
N ARG A 127 0.25 -5.39 -4.09
CA ARG A 127 -0.76 -6.03 -3.23
C ARG A 127 -1.86 -5.04 -2.89
N TRP A 128 -3.10 -5.40 -3.21
CA TRP A 128 -4.25 -4.61 -2.85
C TRP A 128 -4.79 -5.08 -1.50
N LEU A 129 -4.74 -4.19 -0.51
CA LEU A 129 -5.17 -4.47 0.85
C LEU A 129 -6.36 -3.58 1.22
N THR A 130 -7.35 -4.14 1.93
CA THR A 130 -8.26 -3.32 2.71
C THR A 130 -7.50 -2.83 3.94
N LEU A 131 -7.52 -1.53 4.15
CA LEU A 131 -7.03 -0.97 5.40
C LEU A 131 -7.99 -1.42 6.51
N GLY A 132 -7.50 -2.23 7.44
CA GLY A 132 -8.24 -2.62 8.64
C GLY A 132 -8.53 -1.42 9.55
N SER A 133 -9.13 -1.67 10.71
CA SER A 133 -9.36 -0.65 11.73
C SER A 133 -8.06 -0.07 12.33
N THR A 134 -6.92 -0.67 12.03
CA THR A 134 -5.59 -0.25 12.50
C THR A 134 -4.62 -0.15 11.32
N ILE A 135 -3.85 0.94 11.29
CA ILE A 135 -2.71 1.15 10.40
C ILE A 135 -1.45 1.28 11.24
N GLU A 136 -0.38 0.59 10.85
CA GLU A 136 0.97 0.76 11.39
C GLU A 136 1.94 0.96 10.24
N LEU A 137 2.62 2.09 10.21
CA LEU A 137 3.53 2.47 9.14
C LEU A 137 4.87 2.93 9.70
N GLN A 138 5.96 2.45 9.12
CA GLN A 138 7.27 3.05 9.24
C GLN A 138 7.47 4.00 8.06
N VAL A 139 7.52 5.30 8.33
CA VAL A 139 7.45 6.36 7.31
C VAL A 139 8.82 7.03 7.15
N PRO A 140 9.38 7.13 5.94
CA PRO A 140 10.63 7.86 5.72
C PRO A 140 10.55 9.32 6.20
N SER A 141 11.61 9.81 6.87
CA SER A 141 11.67 11.18 7.41
C SER A 141 11.95 12.24 6.31
N GLU A 142 11.10 12.22 5.26
CA GLU A 142 11.23 13.12 4.10
C GLU A 142 9.92 13.84 3.81
N ALA A 143 9.98 15.13 3.48
CA ALA A 143 8.78 15.95 3.23
C ALA A 143 7.91 15.43 2.07
N ARG A 144 8.50 14.76 1.07
CA ARG A 144 7.78 14.23 -0.10
C ARG A 144 6.75 13.14 0.25
N VAL A 145 6.92 12.45 1.40
CA VAL A 145 5.98 11.38 1.82
C VAL A 145 4.66 11.93 2.38
N LEU A 146 4.61 13.19 2.81
CA LEU A 146 3.41 13.75 3.44
C LEU A 146 2.19 13.77 2.51
N ARG A 147 2.39 13.94 1.20
CA ARG A 147 1.29 13.96 0.22
C ARG A 147 0.68 12.56 0.04
N PRO A 148 1.44 11.49 -0.29
CA PRO A 148 0.90 10.15 -0.41
C PRO A 148 0.37 9.61 0.93
N LEU A 149 1.03 9.90 2.06
CA LEU A 149 0.55 9.52 3.38
C LEU A 149 -0.83 10.10 3.68
N ARG A 150 -1.04 11.39 3.39
CA ARG A 150 -2.32 12.07 3.55
C ARG A 150 -3.41 11.46 2.67
N ALA A 151 -3.08 11.08 1.44
CA ALA A 151 -4.02 10.41 0.53
C ALA A 151 -4.41 9.02 1.05
N ALA A 152 -3.46 8.25 1.60
CA ALA A 152 -3.71 6.94 2.19
C ALA A 152 -4.60 7.03 3.44
N LEU A 153 -4.27 7.94 4.35
CA LEU A 153 -5.08 8.17 5.56
C LEU A 153 -6.49 8.67 5.24
N ARG A 154 -6.66 9.52 4.22
CA ARG A 154 -8.00 9.98 3.80
C ARG A 154 -8.86 8.80 3.34
N ARG A 155 -8.32 7.90 2.51
CA ARG A 155 -9.04 6.70 2.06
C ARG A 155 -9.41 5.79 3.23
N TRP A 156 -8.48 5.60 4.17
CA TRP A 156 -8.72 4.80 5.35
C TRP A 156 -9.85 5.38 6.24
N LEU A 157 -9.84 6.69 6.48
CA LEU A 157 -10.90 7.37 7.22
C LEU A 157 -12.26 7.26 6.51
N ALA A 158 -12.27 7.46 5.18
CA ALA A 158 -13.49 7.33 4.37
C ALA A 158 -14.03 5.88 4.39
N ALA A 159 -13.17 4.87 4.22
CA ALA A 159 -13.55 3.46 4.33
C ALA A 159 -14.09 3.09 5.72
N GLY A 160 -13.63 3.77 6.76
CA GLY A 160 -14.13 3.66 8.13
C GLY A 160 -15.39 4.49 8.40
N GLY A 161 -15.98 5.16 7.40
CA GLY A 161 -17.21 5.93 7.54
C GLY A 161 -17.04 7.30 8.23
N VAL A 162 -15.81 7.79 8.37
CA VAL A 162 -15.52 9.11 8.93
C VAL A 162 -15.98 10.18 7.94
N THR A 163 -16.69 11.19 8.41
CA THR A 163 -17.18 12.28 7.55
C THR A 163 -16.04 13.09 6.94
N ASP A 164 -16.27 13.74 5.79
CA ASP A 164 -15.26 14.58 5.13
C ASP A 164 -14.74 15.71 6.03
N HIS A 165 -15.60 16.26 6.89
CA HIS A 165 -15.22 17.32 7.82
C HIS A 165 -14.29 16.81 8.92
N GLU A 166 -14.66 15.72 9.59
CA GLU A 166 -13.82 15.08 10.62
C GLU A 166 -12.50 14.57 10.03
N ALA A 167 -12.57 13.95 8.83
CA ALA A 167 -11.39 13.49 8.11
C ALA A 167 -10.43 14.65 7.79
N PHE A 168 -10.96 15.83 7.39
CA PHE A 168 -10.13 17.01 7.17
C PHE A 168 -9.40 17.45 8.45
N GLU A 169 -10.09 17.53 9.58
CA GLU A 169 -9.53 17.93 10.87
C GLU A 169 -8.44 16.95 11.33
N ILE A 170 -8.73 15.64 11.27
CA ILE A 170 -7.79 14.58 11.63
C ILE A 170 -6.54 14.62 10.74
N LEU A 171 -6.72 14.81 9.42
CA LEU A 171 -5.62 14.87 8.45
C LEU A 171 -4.73 16.10 8.66
N VAL A 172 -5.30 17.24 9.04
CA VAL A 172 -4.53 18.45 9.35
C VAL A 172 -3.67 18.21 10.60
N ALA A 173 -4.26 17.72 11.68
CA ALA A 173 -3.56 17.42 12.93
C ALA A 173 -2.45 16.37 12.71
N THR A 174 -2.76 15.28 12.02
CA THR A 174 -1.80 14.21 11.73
C THR A 174 -0.66 14.69 10.84
N THR A 175 -0.96 15.50 9.82
CA THR A 175 0.08 16.07 8.94
C THR A 175 1.04 16.97 9.72
N GLU A 176 0.53 17.74 10.69
CA GLU A 176 1.38 18.59 11.53
C GLU A 176 2.27 17.76 12.46
N ALA A 177 1.74 16.67 13.06
CA ALA A 177 2.53 15.75 13.87
C ALA A 177 3.65 15.07 13.05
N CYS A 178 3.33 14.56 11.85
CA CYS A 178 4.33 13.97 10.93
C CYS A 178 5.36 15.00 10.45
N SER A 179 4.93 16.22 10.13
CA SER A 179 5.82 17.33 9.75
C SER A 179 6.78 17.69 10.90
N ASN A 180 6.31 17.61 12.13
CA ASN A 180 7.14 17.84 13.33
C ASN A 180 8.13 16.68 13.51
N ALA A 181 7.73 15.43 13.31
CA ALA A 181 8.62 14.26 13.33
C ALA A 181 9.76 14.41 12.31
N ILE A 182 9.45 14.85 11.08
CA ILE A 182 10.45 15.09 10.03
C ILE A 182 11.39 16.26 10.39
N ARG A 183 10.85 17.39 10.88
CA ARG A 183 11.64 18.60 11.15
C ARG A 183 12.49 18.54 12.42
N HIS A 184 12.04 17.76 13.40
CA HIS A 184 12.62 17.75 14.75
C HIS A 184 13.16 16.38 15.16
N GLY A 185 13.04 15.38 14.29
CA GLY A 185 13.68 14.07 14.46
C GLY A 185 15.20 14.20 14.62
N ALA A 186 15.82 13.17 15.20
CA ALA A 186 17.27 13.12 15.30
C ALA A 186 17.90 13.18 13.89
N PRO A 187 19.06 13.82 13.69
CA PRO A 187 19.68 13.98 12.36
C PRO A 187 19.95 12.65 11.64
N GLN A 188 20.10 11.55 12.39
CA GLN A 188 20.32 10.20 11.84
C GLN A 188 19.01 9.40 11.70
N ALA A 189 17.86 9.95 12.09
CA ALA A 189 16.57 9.26 11.95
C ALA A 189 16.14 9.23 10.48
N THR A 190 16.16 8.05 9.91
CA THR A 190 15.70 7.85 8.53
C THR A 190 14.19 7.66 8.43
N HIS A 191 13.54 7.30 9.54
CA HIS A 191 12.11 7.01 9.61
C HIS A 191 11.47 7.52 10.91
N PHE A 192 10.16 7.64 10.90
CA PHE A 192 9.29 7.77 12.07
C PHE A 192 8.14 6.77 11.97
N ASP A 193 7.57 6.38 13.11
CA ASP A 193 6.45 5.44 13.14
C ASP A 193 5.14 6.21 13.24
N LEU A 194 4.12 5.76 12.49
CA LEU A 194 2.75 6.23 12.57
C LEU A 194 1.83 5.04 12.81
N ARG A 195 1.05 5.12 13.89
CA ARG A 195 -0.05 4.20 14.16
C ARG A 195 -1.36 4.97 14.15
N ALA A 196 -2.36 4.43 13.48
CA ALA A 196 -3.72 4.96 13.45
C ALA A 196 -4.71 3.83 13.77
N GLU A 197 -5.66 4.10 14.65
CA GLU A 197 -6.72 3.16 15.05
C GLU A 197 -8.07 3.84 14.92
N LEU A 198 -9.06 3.08 14.44
CA LEU A 198 -10.46 3.49 14.31
C LEU A 198 -11.34 2.48 15.04
N ASN A 199 -11.88 2.87 16.18
CA ASN A 199 -12.70 2.02 17.03
C ASN A 199 -13.76 2.88 17.78
N GLY A 200 -14.72 3.43 17.01
CA GLY A 200 -15.70 4.39 17.54
C GLY A 200 -15.14 5.81 17.73
N ASP A 201 -13.84 5.94 17.74
CA ASP A 201 -13.05 7.17 17.64
C ASP A 201 -11.82 6.93 16.77
N VAL A 202 -11.08 7.98 16.44
CA VAL A 202 -9.80 7.88 15.74
C VAL A 202 -8.68 8.22 16.71
N ALA A 203 -7.78 7.26 16.93
CA ALA A 203 -6.55 7.47 17.70
C ALA A 203 -5.35 7.47 16.74
N ILE A 204 -4.49 8.48 16.88
CA ILE A 204 -3.27 8.64 16.08
C ILE A 204 -2.08 8.72 17.02
N VAL A 205 -1.05 7.92 16.75
CA VAL A 205 0.23 7.99 17.45
C VAL A 205 1.34 8.21 16.42
N VAL A 206 2.13 9.25 16.63
CA VAL A 206 3.33 9.52 15.83
C VAL A 206 4.54 9.47 16.75
N ARG A 207 5.45 8.53 16.50
CA ARG A 207 6.67 8.35 17.28
C ARG A 207 7.90 8.65 16.40
N SER A 208 8.77 9.51 16.88
CA SER A 208 10.03 9.84 16.21
C SER A 208 11.20 9.79 17.18
N SER A 209 12.40 9.46 16.69
CA SER A 209 13.64 9.66 17.41
C SER A 209 13.99 11.13 17.41
N GLY A 210 14.36 11.66 18.57
CA GLY A 210 14.72 13.06 18.76
C GLY A 210 13.98 13.71 19.92
N ARG A 211 14.50 14.84 20.36
CA ARG A 211 13.98 15.53 21.53
C ARG A 211 12.91 16.55 21.13
N TRP A 212 11.73 16.48 21.74
CA TRP A 212 10.71 17.53 21.63
C TRP A 212 11.28 18.88 22.12
N ARG A 213 11.12 19.92 21.30
CA ARG A 213 11.43 21.28 21.69
C ARG A 213 10.13 22.09 21.70
N ASP A 214 9.61 22.34 22.88
CA ASP A 214 8.49 23.26 23.05
C ASP A 214 8.97 24.68 22.66
N ARG A 215 8.62 25.13 21.45
CA ARG A 215 8.79 26.52 21.06
C ARG A 215 7.50 27.25 21.43
N ARG A 216 7.62 28.19 22.37
CA ARG A 216 6.52 29.11 22.74
C ARG A 216 5.87 29.68 21.48
N SER A 217 4.55 29.83 21.47
CA SER A 217 3.67 30.19 20.35
C SER A 217 4.02 31.48 19.58
N SER A 218 5.01 32.23 20.00
CA SER A 218 5.42 33.50 19.39
C SER A 218 6.53 33.39 18.33
N ALA A 219 7.11 32.19 18.10
CA ALA A 219 8.12 31.98 17.08
C ALA A 219 7.49 31.50 15.75
N PRO A 220 8.03 31.87 14.57
CA PRO A 220 7.58 31.29 13.30
C PRO A 220 7.74 29.77 13.34
N GLY A 221 6.63 29.00 13.25
CA GLY A 221 6.59 27.54 13.34
C GLY A 221 6.08 26.97 14.68
N GLY A 222 5.71 27.80 15.66
CA GLY A 222 5.23 27.34 16.99
C GLY A 222 3.75 26.95 17.10
N ARG A 223 2.97 27.02 16.02
CA ARG A 223 1.51 26.78 16.03
C ARG A 223 1.09 25.30 15.85
N GLY A 224 2.01 24.40 15.63
CA GLY A 224 1.69 23.00 15.31
C GLY A 224 0.91 22.31 16.43
N LEU A 225 1.33 22.49 17.68
CA LEU A 225 0.63 21.93 18.84
C LEU A 225 -0.75 22.56 19.03
N ASP A 226 -0.88 23.87 18.80
CA ASP A 226 -2.16 24.57 18.88
C ASP A 226 -3.14 24.07 17.80
N ILE A 227 -2.65 23.79 16.57
CA ILE A 227 -3.43 23.20 15.48
C ILE A 227 -3.90 21.80 15.87
N MET A 228 -3.00 20.94 16.38
CA MET A 228 -3.38 19.59 16.81
C MET A 228 -4.46 19.65 17.92
N ARG A 229 -4.31 20.51 18.91
CA ARG A 229 -5.29 20.69 20.00
C ARG A 229 -6.61 21.31 19.55
N GLN A 230 -6.60 22.07 18.47
CA GLN A 230 -7.81 22.67 17.91
C GLN A 230 -8.69 21.64 17.20
N PHE A 231 -8.08 20.64 16.54
CA PHE A 231 -8.79 19.70 15.69
C PHE A 231 -8.98 18.31 16.33
N MET A 232 -8.27 18.01 17.43
CA MET A 232 -8.38 16.74 18.16
C MET A 232 -8.91 16.99 19.55
N ASP A 233 -9.75 16.08 20.06
CA ASP A 233 -10.32 16.21 21.40
C ASP A 233 -9.26 16.05 22.48
N ASP A 234 -8.30 15.14 22.27
CA ASP A 234 -7.18 14.92 23.15
C ASP A 234 -5.87 14.98 22.36
N THR A 235 -4.87 15.67 22.91
CA THR A 235 -3.52 15.75 22.33
C THR A 235 -2.49 15.75 23.45
N GLU A 236 -1.69 14.70 23.48
CA GLU A 236 -0.59 14.54 24.43
C GLU A 236 0.74 14.47 23.67
N VAL A 237 1.77 15.09 24.24
CA VAL A 237 3.13 15.02 23.74
C VAL A 237 4.03 14.50 24.85
N ASP A 238 4.57 13.32 24.66
CA ASP A 238 5.60 12.75 25.52
C ASP A 238 6.98 12.97 24.89
N GLY A 239 7.71 13.95 25.40
CA GLY A 239 9.03 14.34 24.93
C GLY A 239 10.12 13.77 25.82
N GLY A 240 10.62 12.58 25.52
CA GLY A 240 11.80 12.00 26.15
C GLY A 240 13.12 12.64 25.69
N LEU A 241 14.26 12.15 26.22
CA LEU A 241 15.58 12.60 25.81
C LEU A 241 15.97 12.09 24.42
N GLU A 242 15.46 10.92 24.02
CA GLU A 242 15.83 10.21 22.80
C GLU A 242 14.66 10.06 21.80
N THR A 243 13.43 10.03 22.33
CA THR A 243 12.22 9.83 21.51
C THR A 243 11.16 10.86 21.86
N THR A 244 10.37 11.20 20.87
CA THR A 244 9.16 12.01 21.01
C THR A 244 7.97 11.20 20.52
N GLU A 245 6.91 11.15 21.30
CA GLU A 245 5.64 10.53 20.93
C GLU A 245 4.52 11.55 21.05
N VAL A 246 3.76 11.70 19.97
CA VAL A 246 2.54 12.53 19.91
C VAL A 246 1.35 11.60 19.81
N ARG A 247 0.46 11.64 20.80
CA ARG A 247 -0.81 10.92 20.83
C ARG A 247 -1.94 11.90 20.63
N MET A 248 -2.85 11.56 19.72
CA MET A 248 -4.02 12.38 19.40
C MET A 248 -5.25 11.48 19.32
N ARG A 249 -6.40 11.99 19.78
CA ARG A 249 -7.67 11.28 19.72
C ARG A 249 -8.78 12.21 19.26
N ARG A 250 -9.63 11.72 18.34
CA ARG A 250 -10.84 12.39 17.87
C ARG A 250 -12.03 11.46 18.06
N ARG A 251 -13.02 11.89 18.82
CA ARG A 251 -14.32 11.22 18.92
C ARG A 251 -15.13 11.54 17.68
N LEU A 252 -15.79 10.51 17.15
CA LEU A 252 -16.61 10.69 15.97
C LEU A 252 -18.06 10.93 16.37
N ASP A 253 -18.70 11.90 15.73
CA ASP A 253 -20.07 12.33 16.06
C ASP A 253 -21.12 11.23 15.77
N ASN A 254 -20.86 10.38 14.79
CA ASN A 254 -21.67 9.20 14.51
C ASN A 254 -20.92 7.96 14.99
N GLY A 255 -21.38 7.34 16.07
CA GLY A 255 -20.82 6.08 16.55
C GLY A 255 -20.82 5.02 15.42
N ILE A 256 -19.67 4.84 14.77
CA ILE A 256 -19.52 3.90 13.67
C ILE A 256 -19.58 2.50 14.26
N ALA A 257 -20.53 1.69 13.78
CA ALA A 257 -20.56 0.26 14.07
C ALA A 257 -19.31 -0.37 13.46
N VAL A 258 -18.37 -0.80 14.31
CA VAL A 258 -17.22 -1.61 13.90
C VAL A 258 -17.74 -2.84 13.18
N PRO A 259 -17.30 -3.16 11.95
CA PRO A 259 -17.56 -4.48 11.36
C PRO A 259 -16.93 -5.51 12.30
N GLN A 260 -17.76 -6.26 13.00
CA GLN A 260 -17.27 -7.37 13.81
C GLN A 260 -16.65 -8.39 12.86
N GLY A 261 -15.32 -8.46 12.84
CA GLY A 261 -14.60 -9.56 12.24
C GLY A 261 -15.19 -10.85 12.83
N SER A 262 -15.64 -11.75 11.96
CA SER A 262 -16.18 -13.05 12.29
C SER A 262 -15.26 -13.76 13.30
N ARG A 263 -15.73 -13.87 14.55
CA ARG A 263 -15.14 -14.80 15.52
C ARG A 263 -15.28 -16.19 14.94
N PRO A 264 -14.24 -17.02 14.93
CA PRO A 264 -14.41 -18.44 14.65
C PRO A 264 -15.34 -19.00 15.73
N GLU A 265 -16.43 -19.64 15.29
CA GLU A 265 -17.33 -20.36 16.19
C GLU A 265 -16.55 -21.47 16.91
N PRO A 266 -16.77 -21.66 18.22
CA PRO A 266 -16.18 -22.79 18.91
C PRO A 266 -16.82 -24.08 18.39
N GLY A 267 -15.96 -24.97 17.87
CA GLY A 267 -16.35 -26.27 17.36
C GLY A 267 -17.23 -27.03 18.38
N PHE A 268 -18.39 -27.45 17.92
CA PHE A 268 -19.21 -28.44 18.64
C PHE A 268 -18.50 -29.79 18.59
N ASP A 269 -17.99 -30.21 19.74
CA ASP A 269 -17.67 -31.61 20.01
C ASP A 269 -18.99 -32.34 20.10
N ALA A 270 -19.25 -33.29 19.20
CA ALA A 270 -20.32 -34.25 19.27
C ALA A 270 -19.73 -35.66 19.42
N THR A 271 -19.92 -36.20 20.59
CA THR A 271 -19.84 -37.62 20.99
C THR A 271 -20.07 -38.65 19.90
#